data_44708c84243693e4813a457052ea3609
#
_entry.id   44708c84243693e4813a457052ea3609
#
_cell.length_a   1.000
_cell.length_b   1.000
_cell.length_c   1.000
_cell.angle_alpha   90.00
_cell.angle_beta   90.00
_cell.angle_gamma   90.00
#
_symmetry.space_group_name_H-M   'P 1'
#
loop_
_entity.id
_entity.type
_entity.pdbx_description
1 polymer ?
#
loop_
_entity_poly.entity_id
_entity_poly.type
_entity_poly.pdbx_seq_one_letter_code
_entity_poly.pdbx_strand_id
1 'polypeptide(L)'
;KKVPYLKAALGEQLKKARKSIPKLSQEQVAIALGTERSYVSRMERGIILPSINVLILLGEMYGVPASTLLLRTEQALSNHVSPQGESLFRGAVPYKIKRADEYSHRP
;
A
#
# COMPACT_ATOMS: atom_id res chain seq x y z
N LYS A 1 -0.79 -2.53 17.44
CA LYS A 1 -2.05 -2.69 16.71
C LYS A 1 -1.81 -2.81 15.23
N LYS A 2 -2.66 -3.54 14.57
CA LYS A 2 -2.58 -3.71 13.13
C LYS A 2 -3.69 -2.91 12.45
N VAL A 3 -3.40 -2.43 11.27
CA VAL A 3 -4.39 -1.76 10.44
C VAL A 3 -5.22 -2.84 9.74
N PRO A 4 -6.52 -2.92 9.99
CA PRO A 4 -7.35 -3.91 9.32
C PRO A 4 -7.36 -3.69 7.80
N TYR A 5 -7.43 -4.76 7.06
CA TYR A 5 -7.54 -4.73 5.59
C TYR A 5 -6.33 -4.14 4.86
N LEU A 6 -5.24 -3.84 5.58
CA LEU A 6 -4.07 -3.22 4.97
C LEU A 6 -3.46 -4.09 3.88
N LYS A 7 -3.29 -5.37 4.16
CA LYS A 7 -2.69 -6.30 3.18
C LYS A 7 -3.53 -6.38 1.91
N ALA A 8 -4.84 -6.45 2.07
CA ALA A 8 -5.74 -6.54 0.93
C ALA A 8 -5.75 -5.25 0.13
N ALA A 9 -5.80 -4.11 0.81
CA ALA A 9 -5.84 -2.82 0.14
C ALA A 9 -4.54 -2.53 -0.61
N LEU A 10 -3.41 -2.79 0.02
CA LEU A 10 -2.11 -2.60 -0.63
C LEU A 10 -1.93 -3.58 -1.78
N GLY A 11 -2.29 -4.84 -1.58
CA GLY A 11 -2.18 -5.85 -2.62
C GLY A 11 -2.97 -5.48 -3.86
N GLU A 12 -4.16 -4.95 -3.68
CA GLU A 12 -4.99 -4.48 -4.79
C GLU A 12 -4.29 -3.35 -5.57
N GLN A 13 -3.68 -2.40 -4.87
CA GLN A 13 -2.98 -1.30 -5.52
C GLN A 13 -1.74 -1.79 -6.27
N LEU A 14 -1.03 -2.75 -5.71
CA LEU A 14 0.13 -3.34 -6.37
C LEU A 14 -0.29 -4.07 -7.65
N LYS A 15 -1.36 -4.81 -7.58
CA LYS A 15 -1.89 -5.52 -8.74
C LYS A 15 -2.33 -4.55 -9.83
N LYS A 16 -3.05 -3.49 -9.47
CA LYS A 16 -3.48 -2.47 -10.42
C LYS A 16 -2.28 -1.78 -11.08
N ALA A 17 -1.28 -1.45 -10.31
CA ALA A 17 -0.08 -0.79 -10.83
C ALA A 17 0.66 -1.70 -11.81
N ARG A 18 0.82 -2.98 -11.47
CA ARG A 18 1.47 -3.93 -12.37
C ARG A 18 0.68 -4.07 -13.67
N LYS A 19 -0.63 -4.20 -13.56
CA LYS A 19 -1.50 -4.40 -14.72
C LYS A 19 -1.60 -3.16 -15.61
N SER A 20 -1.22 -2.00 -15.10
CA SER A 20 -1.17 -0.79 -15.92
C SER A 20 -0.03 -0.83 -16.94
N ILE A 21 0.93 -1.72 -16.76
CA ILE A 21 2.06 -1.87 -17.66
C ILE A 21 1.78 -3.05 -18.60
N PRO A 22 1.69 -2.83 -19.91
CA PRO A 22 1.39 -3.91 -20.83
C PRO A 22 2.37 -5.07 -20.72
N LYS A 23 1.84 -6.27 -20.65
CA LYS A 23 2.61 -7.52 -20.67
C LYS A 23 3.52 -7.75 -19.47
N LEU A 24 3.37 -6.96 -18.41
CA LEU A 24 4.19 -7.19 -17.20
C LEU A 24 3.52 -8.26 -16.34
N SER A 25 4.15 -9.42 -16.28
CA SER A 25 3.63 -10.57 -15.52
C SER A 25 4.19 -10.60 -14.10
N GLN A 26 3.52 -11.36 -13.25
CA GLN A 26 4.04 -11.63 -11.89
C GLN A 26 5.42 -12.28 -11.96
N GLU A 27 5.63 -13.17 -12.92
CA GLU A 27 6.91 -13.85 -13.10
C GLU A 27 8.03 -12.87 -13.39
N GLN A 28 7.79 -11.92 -14.28
CA GLN A 28 8.78 -10.91 -14.63
C GLN A 28 9.13 -10.03 -13.44
N VAL A 29 8.14 -9.66 -12.65
CA VAL A 29 8.35 -8.89 -11.43
C VAL A 29 9.17 -9.69 -10.43
N ALA A 30 8.85 -10.97 -10.29
CA ALA A 30 9.58 -11.84 -9.36
C ALA A 30 11.06 -11.96 -9.78
N ILE A 31 11.33 -12.12 -11.06
CA ILE A 31 12.70 -12.18 -11.57
C ILE A 31 13.43 -10.87 -11.22
N ALA A 32 12.82 -9.75 -11.47
CA ALA A 32 13.43 -8.46 -11.18
C ALA A 32 13.71 -8.26 -9.70
N LEU A 33 12.85 -8.81 -8.83
CA LEU A 33 13.05 -8.74 -7.38
C LEU A 33 14.01 -9.80 -6.85
N GLY A 34 14.39 -10.79 -7.67
CA GLY A 34 15.21 -11.90 -7.21
C GLY A 34 14.45 -12.86 -6.31
N THR A 35 13.18 -13.05 -6.57
CA THR A 35 12.31 -13.90 -5.76
C THR A 35 11.48 -14.82 -6.65
N GLU A 36 10.54 -15.53 -6.05
CA GLU A 36 9.64 -16.44 -6.74
C GLU A 36 8.31 -15.76 -7.06
N ARG A 37 7.68 -16.21 -8.14
CA ARG A 37 6.37 -15.71 -8.54
C ARG A 37 5.34 -15.82 -7.41
N SER A 38 5.43 -16.87 -6.61
CA SER A 38 4.50 -17.07 -5.49
C SER A 38 4.55 -15.93 -4.48
N TYR A 39 5.71 -15.32 -4.30
CA TYR A 39 5.84 -14.17 -3.41
C TYR A 39 5.05 -12.97 -3.95
N VAL A 40 5.21 -12.68 -5.24
CA VAL A 40 4.47 -11.59 -5.88
C VAL A 40 2.97 -11.86 -5.82
N SER A 41 2.56 -13.09 -6.09
CA SER A 41 1.16 -13.49 -6.03
C SER A 41 0.59 -13.27 -4.63
N ARG A 42 1.33 -13.66 -3.60
CA ARG A 42 0.86 -13.49 -2.21
C ARG A 42 0.73 -12.03 -1.81
N MET A 43 1.63 -11.18 -2.27
CA MET A 43 1.51 -9.75 -2.02
C MET A 43 0.23 -9.19 -2.66
N GLU A 44 -0.01 -9.56 -3.91
CA GLU A 44 -1.17 -9.05 -4.66
C GLU A 44 -2.49 -9.59 -4.11
N ARG A 45 -2.49 -10.80 -3.58
CA ARG A 45 -3.68 -11.39 -2.97
C ARG A 45 -3.92 -10.94 -1.53
N GLY A 46 -3.06 -10.10 -1.00
CA GLY A 46 -3.24 -9.58 0.35
C GLY A 46 -2.89 -10.57 1.45
N ILE A 47 -2.03 -11.54 1.17
CA ILE A 47 -1.62 -12.54 2.15
C ILE A 47 -0.41 -12.04 2.94
N ILE A 48 0.51 -11.35 2.27
CA ILE A 48 1.70 -10.81 2.93
C ILE A 48 1.89 -9.35 2.56
N LEU A 49 2.58 -8.62 3.44
CA LEU A 49 2.98 -7.25 3.16
C LEU A 49 4.41 -7.25 2.62
N PRO A 50 4.70 -6.42 1.61
CA PRO A 50 6.08 -6.24 1.20
C PRO A 50 6.85 -5.48 2.27
N SER A 51 8.16 -5.68 2.32
CA SER A 51 9.02 -4.80 3.10
C SER A 51 9.05 -3.42 2.43
N ILE A 52 9.54 -2.43 3.16
CA ILE A 52 9.70 -1.09 2.59
C ILE A 52 10.65 -1.12 1.39
N ASN A 53 11.73 -1.91 1.48
CA ASN A 53 12.64 -2.05 0.35
C ASN A 53 11.93 -2.57 -0.90
N VAL A 54 11.16 -3.62 -0.74
CA VAL A 54 10.41 -4.22 -1.85
C VAL A 54 9.38 -3.23 -2.38
N LEU A 55 8.70 -2.52 -1.51
CA LEU A 55 7.69 -1.56 -1.93
C LEU A 55 8.30 -0.44 -2.80
N ILE A 56 9.46 0.05 -2.42
CA ILE A 56 10.15 1.06 -3.21
C ILE A 56 10.59 0.50 -4.56
N LEU A 57 11.12 -0.72 -4.58
CA LEU A 57 11.50 -1.37 -5.83
C LEU A 57 10.30 -1.59 -6.75
N LEU A 58 9.17 -2.01 -6.19
CA LEU A 58 7.95 -2.18 -6.97
C LEU A 58 7.48 -0.84 -7.54
N GLY A 59 7.56 0.22 -6.77
CA GLY A 59 7.22 1.55 -7.25
C GLY A 59 8.06 1.97 -8.44
N GLU A 60 9.35 1.68 -8.38
CA GLU A 60 10.25 1.97 -9.49
C GLU A 60 9.89 1.17 -10.73
N MET A 61 9.60 -0.11 -10.55
CA MET A 61 9.21 -0.98 -11.66
C MET A 61 7.91 -0.55 -12.32
N TYR A 62 6.95 -0.12 -11.51
CA TYR A 62 5.62 0.22 -12.00
C TYR A 62 5.48 1.69 -12.42
N GLY A 63 6.52 2.49 -12.17
CA GLY A 63 6.44 3.92 -12.46
C GLY A 63 5.49 4.67 -11.55
N VAL A 64 5.22 4.11 -10.37
CA VAL A 64 4.35 4.72 -9.36
C VAL A 64 5.15 4.79 -8.06
N PRO A 65 5.49 5.97 -7.57
CA PRO A 65 6.27 6.06 -6.33
C PRO A 65 5.60 5.31 -5.18
N ALA A 66 6.39 4.73 -4.30
CA ALA A 66 5.87 4.02 -3.13
C ALA A 66 4.93 4.90 -2.33
N SER A 67 5.23 6.19 -2.21
CA SER A 67 4.35 7.13 -1.52
C SER A 67 2.98 7.21 -2.17
N THR A 68 2.91 7.16 -3.48
CA THR A 68 1.64 7.17 -4.21
C THR A 68 0.89 5.85 -4.01
N LEU A 69 1.60 4.73 -4.02
CA LEU A 69 0.97 3.44 -3.73
C LEU A 69 0.36 3.43 -2.34
N LEU A 70 1.07 3.98 -1.37
CA LEU A 70 0.57 4.08 0.00
C LEU A 70 -0.59 5.07 0.10
N LEU A 71 -0.52 6.19 -0.60
CA LEU A 71 -1.62 7.14 -0.63
C LEU A 71 -2.89 6.50 -1.15
N ARG A 72 -2.79 5.77 -2.26
CA ARG A 72 -3.94 5.07 -2.84
C ARG A 72 -4.46 3.98 -1.90
N THR A 73 -3.55 3.33 -1.19
CA THR A 73 -3.92 2.33 -0.18
C THR A 73 -4.70 3.00 0.96
N GLU A 74 -4.22 4.11 1.44
CA GLU A 74 -4.89 4.85 2.50
C GLU A 74 -6.26 5.36 2.06
N GLN A 75 -6.36 5.80 0.82
CA GLN A 75 -7.65 6.23 0.26
C GLN A 75 -8.63 5.07 0.18
N ALA A 76 -8.16 3.90 -0.22
CA ALA A 76 -9.00 2.70 -0.26
C ALA A 76 -9.46 2.30 1.14
N LEU A 77 -8.57 2.41 2.11
CA LEU A 77 -8.91 2.11 3.50
C LEU A 77 -9.91 3.11 4.08
N SER A 78 -9.77 4.38 3.72
CA SER A 78 -10.71 5.42 4.19
C SER A 78 -12.10 5.21 3.62
N ASN A 79 -12.21 4.59 2.46
CA ASN A 79 -13.51 4.29 1.84
C ASN A 79 -14.10 2.98 2.35
N HIS A 80 -13.35 2.21 3.11
CA HIS A 80 -13.85 0.96 3.68
C HIS A 80 -14.73 1.27 4.87
N VAL A 81 -15.90 0.65 4.90
CA VAL A 81 -16.88 0.89 5.95
C VAL A 81 -17.02 -0.37 6.78
N SER A 82 -16.88 -0.24 8.09
CA SER A 82 -17.05 -1.35 9.02
C SER A 82 -18.50 -1.81 9.02
N PRO A 83 -18.81 -2.97 9.58
CA PRO A 83 -20.21 -3.42 9.70
C PRO A 83 -21.08 -2.44 10.47
N GLN A 84 -20.50 -1.58 11.28
CA GLN A 84 -21.25 -0.56 12.01
C GLN A 84 -21.42 0.71 11.21
N GLY A 85 -20.98 0.75 9.97
CA GLY A 85 -21.13 1.90 9.12
C GLY A 85 -20.07 2.98 9.30
N GLU A 86 -18.96 2.63 9.90
CA GLU A 86 -17.88 3.59 10.13
C GLU A 86 -16.69 3.33 9.22
N SER A 87 -16.16 4.38 8.62
CA SER A 87 -14.92 4.30 7.87
C SER A 87 -13.76 4.06 8.82
N LEU A 88 -12.75 3.32 8.34
CA LEU A 88 -11.58 2.99 9.13
C LEU A 88 -10.91 4.23 9.70
N PHE A 89 -10.82 5.30 8.94
CA PHE A 89 -10.11 6.51 9.36
C PHE A 89 -11.03 7.67 9.74
N ARG A 90 -12.32 7.49 9.64
CA ARG A 90 -13.23 8.59 9.85
C ARG A 90 -13.24 9.04 11.32
N GLY A 91 -12.86 10.28 11.55
CA GLY A 91 -12.84 10.88 12.85
C GLY A 91 -12.00 10.11 13.85
N ALA A 92 -11.19 9.25 13.34
CA ALA A 92 -10.56 8.25 14.16
C ALA A 92 -9.13 8.55 14.47
N VAL A 93 -8.80 9.75 14.65
CA VAL A 93 -7.45 10.05 15.05
C VAL A 93 -7.40 9.98 16.55
N PRO A 94 -7.17 8.81 17.12
CA PRO A 94 -7.22 8.63 18.56
C PRO A 94 -6.13 9.39 19.29
N TYR A 95 -5.02 9.57 18.61
CA TYR A 95 -4.00 10.46 19.07
C TYR A 95 -4.04 11.65 18.14
N LYS A 96 -3.98 12.80 18.66
CA LYS A 96 -4.07 13.99 17.83
C LYS A 96 -2.77 14.20 17.13
N ILE A 97 -2.78 13.93 15.83
CA ILE A 97 -1.59 14.16 15.02
C ILE A 97 -1.42 15.66 14.87
N LYS A 98 -0.27 16.16 15.26
CA LYS A 98 0.01 17.57 15.14
C LYS A 98 0.17 17.95 13.69
N ARG A 99 -0.31 19.12 13.34
CA ARG A 99 -0.13 19.63 11.98
C ARG A 99 1.32 20.00 11.74
N ALA A 100 1.68 20.07 10.48
CA ALA A 100 3.06 20.38 10.11
C ALA A 100 3.54 21.70 10.70
N ASP A 101 2.69 22.70 10.77
CA ASP A 101 3.06 24.00 11.33
C ASP A 101 3.39 23.92 12.82
N GLU A 102 2.82 22.96 13.53
CA GLU A 102 3.14 22.78 14.94
C GLU A 102 4.54 22.21 15.12
N TYR A 103 4.97 21.39 14.17
CA TYR A 103 6.34 20.86 14.23
C TYR A 103 7.35 21.89 13.79
N SER A 104 6.98 22.77 12.89
CA SER A 104 7.92 23.78 12.38
C SER A 104 8.23 24.88 13.38
N HIS A 105 7.51 24.96 14.48
CA HIS A 105 7.78 25.92 15.53
C HIS A 105 8.93 25.55 16.43
N ARG A 106 9.54 24.42 16.20
CA ARG A 106 10.64 24.02 17.02
C ARG A 106 11.85 24.89 16.74
N PRO A 107 12.51 25.31 17.77
CA PRO A 107 13.73 26.09 17.57
C PRO A 107 14.83 25.23 16.97
#